data_ef2c6629588398584253846c7c0ffb82
#
_entry.id   ef2c6629588398584253846c7c0ffb82
#
_cell.length_a   1.000
_cell.length_b   1.000
_cell.length_c   1.000
_cell.angle_alpha   90.00
_cell.angle_beta   90.00
_cell.angle_gamma   90.00
#
_symmetry.space_group_name_H-M   'P 1'
#
loop_
_entity.id
_entity.type
_entity.pdbx_description
1 polymer ?
#
loop_
_entity_poly.entity_id
_entity_poly.type
_entity_poly.pdbx_seq_one_letter_code
_entity_poly.pdbx_strand_id
1 'polypeptide(L)'
;MGLQAGLGKGVLITGASSGLGRQMAIEFAQRGYRVAVTARRLDALTALQTELQQAGSSQVIVAELDVTDDEAITRVFASVLAQWGALDIVVANAGVGHHGYIGKLPFFKVREVVNTNVTGFMATVDAAMHCFRGQGFGHLVGISSVAAFRGMPAGGAYGASKAAVTTYLESLRAETHGTKVHVTTLSPGFIDTPLNRGAKSRPFVIPVERGGRLLVDLIERRVQTATVPRWPWGLVAWLMSAMPTAIIARMR
;
A
#
# COMPACT_ATOMS: atom_id res chain seq x y z
N MET A 1 -7.43 17.77 20.07
CA MET A 1 -5.98 18.00 20.16
C MET A 1 -5.32 16.65 19.98
N GLY A 2 -5.02 16.25 18.74
CA GLY A 2 -4.26 15.03 18.44
C GLY A 2 -2.79 15.32 18.73
N LEU A 3 -2.25 14.66 19.74
CA LEU A 3 -0.82 14.61 20.00
C LEU A 3 -0.09 14.26 18.67
N GLN A 4 1.02 14.93 18.40
CA GLN A 4 1.91 14.67 17.27
C GLN A 4 2.55 13.27 17.42
N ALA A 5 1.77 12.23 17.16
CA ALA A 5 2.16 10.82 17.35
C ALA A 5 3.38 10.44 16.49
N GLY A 6 3.62 11.21 15.42
CA GLY A 6 4.71 11.01 14.48
C GLY A 6 5.99 11.80 14.74
N LEU A 7 6.05 12.61 15.79
CA LEU A 7 7.18 13.50 16.00
C LEU A 7 8.52 12.74 16.00
N GLY A 8 9.40 13.08 15.06
CA GLY A 8 10.71 12.44 14.88
C GLY A 8 10.70 11.10 14.15
N LYS A 9 9.55 10.50 13.87
CA LYS A 9 9.44 9.22 13.14
C LYS A 9 9.43 9.45 11.62
N GLY A 10 10.06 8.55 10.89
CA GLY A 10 10.12 8.56 9.42
C GLY A 10 9.21 7.51 8.80
N VAL A 11 8.45 7.88 7.76
CA VAL A 11 7.68 6.96 6.92
C VAL A 11 8.09 7.08 5.46
N LEU A 12 8.34 5.95 4.80
CA LEU A 12 8.54 5.87 3.36
C LEU A 12 7.30 5.23 2.71
N ILE A 13 6.78 5.87 1.64
CA ILE A 13 5.57 5.43 0.95
C ILE A 13 5.88 5.25 -0.53
N THR A 14 5.69 4.04 -1.06
CA THR A 14 5.81 3.79 -2.50
C THR A 14 4.48 4.04 -3.22
N GLY A 15 4.55 4.53 -4.48
CA GLY A 15 3.35 4.85 -5.26
C GLY A 15 2.57 6.05 -4.73
N ALA A 16 3.27 7.07 -4.22
CA ALA A 16 2.67 8.22 -3.56
C ALA A 16 2.22 9.36 -4.51
N SER A 17 2.41 9.24 -5.81
CA SER A 17 2.04 10.31 -6.76
C SER A 17 0.53 10.49 -6.97
N SER A 18 -0.32 9.58 -6.45
CA SER A 18 -1.79 9.68 -6.53
C SER A 18 -2.49 8.73 -5.56
N GLY A 19 -3.81 8.85 -5.48
CA GLY A 19 -4.68 7.90 -4.77
C GLY A 19 -4.34 7.73 -3.29
N LEU A 20 -4.34 6.48 -2.81
CA LEU A 20 -4.14 6.17 -1.41
C LEU A 20 -2.74 6.52 -0.91
N GLY A 21 -1.69 6.28 -1.72
CA GLY A 21 -0.32 6.62 -1.33
C GLY A 21 -0.15 8.11 -1.08
N ARG A 22 -0.69 8.96 -1.97
CA ARG A 22 -0.70 10.42 -1.80
C ARG A 22 -1.47 10.83 -0.55
N GLN A 23 -2.67 10.29 -0.35
CA GLN A 23 -3.49 10.67 0.79
C GLN A 23 -2.88 10.22 2.12
N MET A 24 -2.30 9.01 2.18
CA MET A 24 -1.58 8.57 3.39
C MET A 24 -0.38 9.47 3.69
N ALA A 25 0.35 9.94 2.66
CA ALA A 25 1.45 10.88 2.86
C ALA A 25 0.98 12.18 3.52
N ILE A 26 -0.15 12.76 3.07
CA ILE A 26 -0.75 13.96 3.67
C ILE A 26 -1.17 13.69 5.13
N GLU A 27 -1.84 12.58 5.39
CA GLU A 27 -2.27 12.21 6.75
C GLU A 27 -1.07 12.02 7.70
N PHE A 28 0.01 11.41 7.25
CA PHE A 28 1.24 11.28 8.03
C PHE A 28 1.90 12.66 8.29
N ALA A 29 1.96 13.52 7.27
CA ALA A 29 2.49 14.87 7.42
C ALA A 29 1.73 15.68 8.47
N GLN A 30 0.38 15.64 8.44
CA GLN A 30 -0.50 16.29 9.43
C GLN A 30 -0.27 15.79 10.86
N ARG A 31 0.25 14.58 11.03
CA ARG A 31 0.58 13.97 12.32
C ARG A 31 2.05 14.19 12.73
N GLY A 32 2.80 15.00 11.98
CA GLY A 32 4.18 15.40 12.30
C GLY A 32 5.26 14.38 11.93
N TYR A 33 4.96 13.40 11.07
CA TYR A 33 5.98 12.48 10.57
C TYR A 33 6.92 13.17 9.58
N ARG A 34 8.18 12.71 9.52
CA ARG A 34 9.05 12.90 8.36
C ARG A 34 8.53 11.97 7.26
N VAL A 35 8.33 12.49 6.04
CA VAL A 35 7.67 11.73 4.97
C VAL A 35 8.58 11.61 3.75
N ALA A 36 8.94 10.38 3.37
CA ALA A 36 9.58 10.06 2.10
C ALA A 36 8.53 9.52 1.13
N VAL A 37 8.37 10.17 -0.02
CA VAL A 37 7.41 9.80 -1.05
C VAL A 37 8.12 9.38 -2.32
N THR A 38 7.72 8.23 -2.86
CA THR A 38 8.33 7.69 -4.08
C THR A 38 7.28 7.29 -5.12
N ALA A 39 7.56 7.55 -6.38
CA ALA A 39 6.79 7.09 -7.54
C ALA A 39 7.57 7.37 -8.82
N ARG A 40 7.08 6.88 -9.97
CA ARG A 40 7.65 7.15 -11.31
C ARG A 40 7.46 8.60 -11.78
N ARG A 41 6.41 9.28 -11.32
CA ARG A 41 6.07 10.66 -11.72
C ARG A 41 6.68 11.65 -10.74
N LEU A 42 7.88 12.12 -11.06
CA LEU A 42 8.62 13.04 -10.20
C LEU A 42 7.95 14.41 -10.08
N ASP A 43 7.35 14.91 -11.16
CA ASP A 43 6.58 16.17 -11.18
C ASP A 43 5.43 16.17 -10.16
N ALA A 44 4.65 15.09 -10.12
CA ALA A 44 3.57 14.93 -9.16
C ALA A 44 4.07 14.82 -7.71
N LEU A 45 5.24 14.23 -7.49
CA LEU A 45 5.86 14.16 -6.17
C LEU A 45 6.42 15.51 -5.71
N THR A 46 7.01 16.28 -6.62
CA THR A 46 7.50 17.64 -6.33
C THR A 46 6.35 18.57 -5.93
N ALA A 47 5.22 18.49 -6.64
CA ALA A 47 4.02 19.22 -6.24
C ALA A 47 3.51 18.79 -4.86
N LEU A 48 3.53 17.48 -4.57
CA LEU A 48 3.13 16.93 -3.27
C LEU A 48 4.07 17.38 -2.15
N GLN A 49 5.37 17.54 -2.40
CA GLN A 49 6.35 17.96 -1.39
C GLN A 49 5.94 19.26 -0.69
N THR A 50 5.54 20.27 -1.45
CA THR A 50 5.09 21.56 -0.89
C THR A 50 3.86 21.38 0.00
N GLU A 51 2.91 20.55 -0.43
CA GLU A 51 1.71 20.25 0.33
C GLU A 51 2.02 19.52 1.65
N LEU A 52 2.96 18.57 1.63
CA LEU A 52 3.36 17.84 2.84
C LEU A 52 4.07 18.75 3.86
N GLN A 53 4.89 19.69 3.38
CA GLN A 53 5.54 20.70 4.23
C GLN A 53 4.49 21.61 4.88
N GLN A 54 3.52 22.09 4.10
CA GLN A 54 2.40 22.91 4.61
C GLN A 54 1.50 22.16 5.57
N ALA A 55 1.35 20.83 5.36
CA ALA A 55 0.56 19.97 6.23
C ALA A 55 1.23 19.70 7.60
N GLY A 56 2.52 19.97 7.77
CA GLY A 56 3.22 19.85 9.06
C GLY A 56 4.37 18.83 9.09
N SER A 57 4.75 18.22 7.96
CA SER A 57 5.94 17.37 7.93
C SER A 57 7.22 18.20 8.14
N SER A 58 8.03 17.81 9.11
CA SER A 58 9.30 18.50 9.41
C SER A 58 10.37 18.27 8.35
N GLN A 59 10.33 17.16 7.66
CA GLN A 59 11.24 16.78 6.57
C GLN A 59 10.51 15.97 5.52
N VAL A 60 10.65 16.35 4.26
CA VAL A 60 10.09 15.65 3.11
C VAL A 60 11.19 15.23 2.16
N ILE A 61 11.29 13.94 1.86
CA ILE A 61 12.17 13.40 0.82
C ILE A 61 11.29 13.00 -0.37
N VAL A 62 11.69 13.43 -1.56
CA VAL A 62 11.09 13.04 -2.84
C VAL A 62 12.11 12.26 -3.64
N ALA A 63 11.72 11.07 -4.12
CA ALA A 63 12.58 10.27 -4.98
C ALA A 63 11.78 9.62 -6.11
N GLU A 64 12.31 9.67 -7.33
CA GLU A 64 11.78 8.89 -8.43
C GLU A 64 12.07 7.41 -8.19
N LEU A 65 11.05 6.57 -8.33
CA LEU A 65 11.16 5.13 -8.15
C LEU A 65 10.14 4.38 -9.01
N ASP A 66 10.64 3.52 -9.88
CA ASP A 66 9.87 2.38 -10.36
C ASP A 66 10.20 1.17 -9.47
N VAL A 67 9.19 0.60 -8.83
CA VAL A 67 9.38 -0.56 -7.94
C VAL A 67 9.75 -1.85 -8.68
N THR A 68 9.77 -1.84 -10.01
CA THR A 68 10.28 -2.94 -10.83
C THR A 68 11.78 -2.85 -11.11
N ASP A 69 12.45 -1.81 -10.60
CA ASP A 69 13.91 -1.61 -10.65
C ASP A 69 14.48 -1.83 -9.24
N ASP A 70 15.07 -3.00 -9.01
CA ASP A 70 15.61 -3.41 -7.71
C ASP A 70 16.79 -2.55 -7.27
N GLU A 71 17.62 -2.08 -8.22
CA GLU A 71 18.72 -1.17 -7.92
C GLU A 71 18.22 0.20 -7.50
N ALA A 72 17.18 0.72 -8.16
CA ALA A 72 16.55 1.99 -7.76
C ALA A 72 15.95 1.90 -6.36
N ILE A 73 15.30 0.79 -6.01
CA ILE A 73 14.81 0.56 -4.64
C ILE A 73 15.98 0.67 -3.66
N THR A 74 17.06 -0.07 -3.89
CA THR A 74 18.24 -0.07 -3.01
C THR A 74 18.82 1.34 -2.84
N ARG A 75 18.98 2.10 -3.93
CA ARG A 75 19.47 3.49 -3.90
C ARG A 75 18.56 4.41 -3.08
N VAL A 76 17.24 4.30 -3.25
CA VAL A 76 16.26 5.13 -2.52
C VAL A 76 16.32 4.84 -1.03
N PHE A 77 16.30 3.57 -0.61
CA PHE A 77 16.39 3.20 0.79
C PHE A 77 17.70 3.67 1.43
N ALA A 78 18.83 3.49 0.75
CA ALA A 78 20.13 3.96 1.22
C ALA A 78 20.15 5.50 1.38
N SER A 79 19.58 6.25 0.43
CA SER A 79 19.49 7.72 0.50
C SER A 79 18.63 8.19 1.68
N VAL A 80 17.48 7.55 1.93
CA VAL A 80 16.60 7.88 3.07
C VAL A 80 17.31 7.59 4.40
N LEU A 81 17.96 6.43 4.52
CA LEU A 81 18.72 6.07 5.72
C LEU A 81 19.90 6.99 5.97
N ALA A 82 20.63 7.41 4.94
CA ALA A 82 21.74 8.35 5.06
C ALA A 82 21.27 9.72 5.61
N GLN A 83 20.06 10.15 5.26
CA GLN A 83 19.51 11.43 5.71
C GLN A 83 18.85 11.36 7.09
N TRP A 84 18.21 10.24 7.42
CA TRP A 84 17.39 10.13 8.64
C TRP A 84 18.00 9.27 9.75
N GLY A 85 19.01 8.47 9.43
CA GLY A 85 19.65 7.52 10.34
C GLY A 85 18.83 6.26 10.62
N ALA A 86 17.50 6.37 10.60
CA ALA A 86 16.58 5.24 10.78
C ALA A 86 15.27 5.47 10.05
N LEU A 87 14.55 4.40 9.75
CA LEU A 87 13.27 4.40 9.07
C LEU A 87 12.24 3.62 9.91
N ASP A 88 11.20 4.31 10.41
CA ASP A 88 10.25 3.70 11.33
C ASP A 88 9.16 2.89 10.62
N ILE A 89 8.65 3.40 9.48
CA ILE A 89 7.53 2.81 8.75
C ILE A 89 7.85 2.76 7.27
N VAL A 90 7.59 1.63 6.63
CA VAL A 90 7.55 1.49 5.16
C VAL A 90 6.13 1.08 4.75
N VAL A 91 5.51 1.87 3.87
CA VAL A 91 4.23 1.57 3.26
C VAL A 91 4.47 1.12 1.81
N ALA A 92 4.48 -0.19 1.59
CA ALA A 92 4.54 -0.80 0.27
C ALA A 92 3.14 -0.73 -0.37
N ASN A 93 2.89 0.40 -1.07
CA ASN A 93 1.59 0.75 -1.63
C ASN A 93 1.58 0.76 -3.17
N ALA A 94 2.72 0.92 -3.83
CA ALA A 94 2.78 0.96 -5.28
C ALA A 94 2.02 -0.22 -5.91
N GLY A 95 1.21 0.07 -6.93
CA GLY A 95 0.44 -0.95 -7.59
C GLY A 95 -0.36 -0.42 -8.78
N VAL A 96 -0.64 -1.31 -9.70
CA VAL A 96 -1.46 -1.06 -10.89
C VAL A 96 -2.61 -2.06 -10.97
N GLY A 97 -3.65 -1.70 -11.71
CA GLY A 97 -4.81 -2.57 -11.91
C GLY A 97 -5.29 -2.53 -13.35
N HIS A 98 -5.45 -3.71 -13.96
CA HIS A 98 -6.10 -3.88 -15.25
C HIS A 98 -7.25 -4.86 -15.11
N HIS A 99 -8.39 -4.51 -15.70
CA HIS A 99 -9.59 -5.33 -15.69
C HIS A 99 -9.84 -5.92 -17.08
N GLY A 100 -10.13 -7.21 -17.12
CA GLY A 100 -10.45 -7.93 -18.35
C GLY A 100 -10.54 -9.44 -18.10
N TYR A 101 -11.35 -10.12 -18.89
CA TYR A 101 -11.46 -11.58 -18.80
C TYR A 101 -10.15 -12.26 -19.15
N ILE A 102 -9.83 -13.37 -18.48
CA ILE A 102 -8.68 -14.21 -18.79
C ILE A 102 -8.79 -14.65 -20.26
N GLY A 103 -7.70 -14.54 -21.00
CA GLY A 103 -7.63 -14.78 -22.44
C GLY A 103 -8.11 -13.63 -23.34
N LYS A 104 -8.74 -12.55 -22.76
CA LYS A 104 -9.13 -11.35 -23.50
C LYS A 104 -8.31 -10.11 -23.14
N LEU A 105 -7.78 -10.05 -21.89
CA LEU A 105 -6.86 -9.00 -21.50
C LEU A 105 -5.48 -9.25 -22.18
N PRO A 106 -4.89 -8.25 -22.88
CA PRO A 106 -3.55 -8.40 -23.45
C PRO A 106 -2.53 -8.82 -22.39
N PHE A 107 -1.72 -9.84 -22.69
CA PHE A 107 -0.85 -10.45 -21.69
C PHE A 107 0.20 -9.49 -21.11
N PHE A 108 0.64 -8.49 -21.86
CA PHE A 108 1.56 -7.47 -21.33
C PHE A 108 0.95 -6.70 -20.14
N LYS A 109 -0.38 -6.47 -20.11
CA LYS A 109 -1.09 -5.87 -18.98
C LYS A 109 -1.12 -6.80 -17.76
N VAL A 110 -1.27 -8.11 -17.98
CA VAL A 110 -1.16 -9.11 -16.91
C VAL A 110 0.26 -9.10 -16.34
N ARG A 111 1.26 -9.07 -17.21
CA ARG A 111 2.68 -8.99 -16.81
C ARG A 111 2.98 -7.72 -16.01
N GLU A 112 2.47 -6.56 -16.44
CA GLU A 112 2.62 -5.30 -15.70
C GLU A 112 2.06 -5.40 -14.28
N VAL A 113 0.87 -5.99 -14.12
CA VAL A 113 0.27 -6.22 -12.79
C VAL A 113 1.16 -7.11 -11.93
N VAL A 114 1.66 -8.22 -12.47
CA VAL A 114 2.52 -9.15 -11.72
C VAL A 114 3.85 -8.49 -11.36
N ASN A 115 4.51 -7.85 -12.32
CA ASN A 115 5.80 -7.21 -12.08
C ASN A 115 5.70 -6.09 -11.03
N THR A 116 4.69 -5.23 -11.12
CA THR A 116 4.55 -4.13 -10.17
C THR A 116 4.02 -4.60 -8.81
N ASN A 117 2.89 -5.36 -8.81
CA ASN A 117 2.17 -5.65 -7.57
C ASN A 117 2.74 -6.84 -6.80
N VAL A 118 3.51 -7.71 -7.45
CA VAL A 118 4.10 -8.90 -6.80
C VAL A 118 5.62 -8.75 -6.72
N THR A 119 6.32 -8.74 -7.85
CA THR A 119 7.80 -8.68 -7.85
C THR A 119 8.29 -7.37 -7.22
N GLY A 120 7.81 -6.22 -7.67
CA GLY A 120 8.21 -4.91 -7.12
C GLY A 120 7.75 -4.70 -5.67
N PHE A 121 6.61 -5.28 -5.30
CA PHE A 121 6.18 -5.31 -3.89
C PHE A 121 7.15 -6.12 -3.04
N MET A 122 7.52 -7.36 -3.46
CA MET A 122 8.46 -8.21 -2.73
C MET A 122 9.84 -7.56 -2.62
N ALA A 123 10.36 -6.94 -3.68
CA ALA A 123 11.62 -6.21 -3.68
C ALA A 123 11.58 -5.01 -2.69
N THR A 124 10.47 -4.26 -2.66
CA THR A 124 10.27 -3.19 -1.67
C THR A 124 10.27 -3.73 -0.24
N VAL A 125 9.62 -4.87 0.00
CA VAL A 125 9.60 -5.53 1.31
C VAL A 125 10.97 -6.02 1.71
N ASP A 126 11.74 -6.62 0.80
CA ASP A 126 13.09 -7.10 1.05
C ASP A 126 14.02 -5.96 1.48
N ALA A 127 14.02 -4.85 0.74
CA ALA A 127 14.78 -3.65 1.10
C ALA A 127 14.38 -3.07 2.47
N ALA A 128 13.08 -3.02 2.77
CA ALA A 128 12.58 -2.60 4.07
C ALA A 128 13.06 -3.54 5.19
N MET A 129 13.03 -4.84 4.96
CA MET A 129 13.45 -5.83 5.96
C MET A 129 14.96 -5.81 6.18
N HIS A 130 15.75 -5.52 5.15
CA HIS A 130 17.19 -5.27 5.32
C HIS A 130 17.45 -4.11 6.30
N CYS A 131 16.73 -2.99 6.11
CA CYS A 131 16.81 -1.84 7.02
C CYS A 131 16.36 -2.22 8.43
N PHE A 132 15.20 -2.85 8.57
CA PHE A 132 14.59 -3.14 9.88
C PHE A 132 15.37 -4.17 10.67
N ARG A 133 15.95 -5.18 10.01
CA ARG A 133 16.86 -6.14 10.67
C ARG A 133 18.15 -5.48 11.13
N GLY A 134 18.74 -4.59 10.31
CA GLY A 134 19.94 -3.85 10.64
C GLY A 134 19.76 -2.90 11.84
N GLN A 135 18.62 -2.20 11.93
CA GLN A 135 18.34 -1.27 13.03
C GLN A 135 17.63 -1.92 14.23
N GLY A 136 17.15 -3.16 14.11
CA GLY A 136 16.51 -3.93 15.18
C GLY A 136 15.04 -3.59 15.45
N PHE A 137 14.39 -2.74 14.65
CA PHE A 137 12.97 -2.38 14.77
C PHE A 137 12.42 -1.91 13.43
N GLY A 138 11.09 -1.83 13.30
CA GLY A 138 10.43 -1.27 12.14
C GLY A 138 8.97 -1.65 12.03
N HIS A 139 8.27 -1.02 11.09
CA HIS A 139 6.89 -1.35 10.81
C HIS A 139 6.65 -1.42 9.29
N LEU A 140 6.52 -2.64 8.78
CA LEU A 140 6.13 -2.86 7.39
C LEU A 140 4.62 -2.85 7.24
N VAL A 141 4.13 -2.07 6.28
CA VAL A 141 2.72 -2.00 5.90
C VAL A 141 2.58 -2.36 4.43
N GLY A 142 1.81 -3.39 4.13
CA GLY A 142 1.48 -3.73 2.74
C GLY A 142 0.02 -3.43 2.42
N ILE A 143 -0.18 -2.79 1.27
CA ILE A 143 -1.52 -2.48 0.76
C ILE A 143 -1.98 -3.59 -0.18
N SER A 144 -2.81 -4.50 0.36
CA SER A 144 -3.53 -5.53 -0.38
C SER A 144 -4.84 -4.98 -0.98
N SER A 145 -5.90 -5.75 -0.99
CA SER A 145 -7.25 -5.37 -1.44
C SER A 145 -8.27 -6.40 -0.98
N VAL A 146 -9.53 -6.02 -0.89
CA VAL A 146 -10.64 -6.99 -0.77
C VAL A 146 -10.73 -7.94 -1.97
N ALA A 147 -10.16 -7.58 -3.12
CA ALA A 147 -10.04 -8.45 -4.28
C ALA A 147 -9.11 -9.67 -4.05
N ALA A 148 -8.32 -9.68 -2.97
CA ALA A 148 -7.48 -10.80 -2.57
C ALA A 148 -8.30 -11.99 -2.02
N PHE A 149 -9.49 -11.74 -1.48
CA PHE A 149 -10.26 -12.76 -0.78
C PHE A 149 -10.98 -13.75 -1.70
N ARG A 150 -11.27 -13.35 -2.94
CA ARG A 150 -11.97 -14.20 -3.91
C ARG A 150 -11.66 -13.80 -5.35
N GLY A 151 -11.42 -14.79 -6.21
CA GLY A 151 -11.33 -14.57 -7.66
C GLY A 151 -12.66 -14.07 -8.22
N MET A 152 -12.64 -12.92 -8.88
CA MET A 152 -13.81 -12.29 -9.48
C MET A 152 -13.69 -12.27 -11.01
N PRO A 153 -14.82 -12.37 -11.76
CA PRO A 153 -14.79 -12.19 -13.21
C PRO A 153 -14.12 -10.87 -13.60
N ALA A 154 -13.30 -10.89 -14.64
CA ALA A 154 -12.50 -9.77 -15.15
C ALA A 154 -11.46 -9.17 -14.16
N GLY A 155 -11.34 -9.70 -12.94
CA GLY A 155 -10.38 -9.26 -11.92
C GLY A 155 -9.19 -10.21 -11.69
N GLY A 156 -9.02 -11.24 -12.53
CA GLY A 156 -8.12 -12.36 -12.24
C GLY A 156 -6.68 -11.97 -11.92
N ALA A 157 -6.01 -11.19 -12.78
CA ALA A 157 -4.61 -10.79 -12.57
C ALA A 157 -4.45 -9.92 -11.32
N TYR A 158 -5.32 -8.91 -11.14
CA TYR A 158 -5.27 -8.03 -9.99
C TYR A 158 -5.56 -8.78 -8.68
N GLY A 159 -6.65 -9.56 -8.63
CA GLY A 159 -6.99 -10.36 -7.45
C GLY A 159 -5.88 -11.33 -7.06
N ALA A 160 -5.31 -12.06 -8.04
CA ALA A 160 -4.18 -12.96 -7.80
C ALA A 160 -2.96 -12.22 -7.25
N SER A 161 -2.62 -11.03 -7.80
CA SER A 161 -1.51 -10.23 -7.29
C SER A 161 -1.72 -9.78 -5.84
N LYS A 162 -2.94 -9.40 -5.46
CA LYS A 162 -3.26 -8.98 -4.09
C LYS A 162 -3.35 -10.15 -3.11
N ALA A 163 -3.74 -11.33 -3.57
CA ALA A 163 -3.65 -12.57 -2.79
C ALA A 163 -2.18 -12.92 -2.50
N ALA A 164 -1.29 -12.83 -3.51
CA ALA A 164 0.14 -13.02 -3.31
C ALA A 164 0.71 -12.07 -2.26
N VAL A 165 0.39 -10.77 -2.31
CA VAL A 165 0.77 -9.78 -1.29
C VAL A 165 0.31 -10.20 0.11
N THR A 166 -0.95 -10.65 0.24
CA THR A 166 -1.50 -11.05 1.55
C THR A 166 -0.73 -12.23 2.14
N THR A 167 -0.54 -13.29 1.35
CA THR A 167 0.17 -14.51 1.78
C THR A 167 1.65 -14.22 2.09
N TYR A 168 2.32 -13.38 1.29
CA TYR A 168 3.71 -12.99 1.52
C TYR A 168 3.89 -12.25 2.85
N LEU A 169 3.00 -11.32 3.16
CA LEU A 169 3.02 -10.60 4.44
C LEU A 169 2.64 -11.49 5.63
N GLU A 170 1.82 -12.52 5.41
CA GLU A 170 1.51 -13.50 6.45
C GLU A 170 2.73 -14.32 6.82
N SER A 171 3.51 -14.78 5.83
CA SER A 171 4.79 -15.46 6.04
C SER A 171 5.78 -14.56 6.80
N LEU A 172 5.93 -13.30 6.35
CA LEU A 172 6.81 -12.35 7.01
C LEU A 172 6.40 -12.06 8.46
N ARG A 173 5.10 -12.02 8.76
CA ARG A 173 4.60 -11.85 10.12
C ARG A 173 5.00 -13.02 11.02
N ALA A 174 4.98 -14.25 10.49
CA ALA A 174 5.46 -15.42 11.21
C ALA A 174 6.98 -15.36 11.45
N GLU A 175 7.77 -14.95 10.46
CA GLU A 175 9.22 -14.79 10.58
C GLU A 175 9.63 -13.72 11.59
N THR A 176 8.84 -12.65 11.72
CA THR A 176 9.14 -11.52 12.62
C THR A 176 8.49 -11.66 14.01
N HIS A 177 7.82 -12.78 14.26
CA HIS A 177 7.16 -13.02 15.54
C HIS A 177 8.18 -12.96 16.71
N GLY A 178 7.82 -12.22 17.76
CA GLY A 178 8.70 -12.02 18.93
C GLY A 178 9.79 -10.97 18.75
N THR A 179 9.90 -10.34 17.58
CA THR A 179 10.82 -9.23 17.32
C THR A 179 10.15 -7.87 17.51
N LYS A 180 10.93 -6.76 17.36
CA LYS A 180 10.40 -5.40 17.34
C LYS A 180 10.00 -4.95 15.93
N VAL A 181 9.91 -5.86 14.97
CA VAL A 181 9.41 -5.58 13.62
C VAL A 181 7.93 -5.93 13.53
N HIS A 182 7.10 -4.95 13.20
CA HIS A 182 5.66 -5.13 13.03
C HIS A 182 5.31 -5.27 11.54
N VAL A 183 4.31 -6.09 11.24
CA VAL A 183 3.83 -6.30 9.87
C VAL A 183 2.32 -6.11 9.84
N THR A 184 1.86 -5.14 9.05
CA THR A 184 0.43 -4.83 8.85
C THR A 184 0.02 -5.10 7.40
N THR A 185 -1.08 -5.83 7.21
CA THR A 185 -1.74 -6.02 5.91
C THR A 185 -3.06 -5.28 5.91
N LEU A 186 -3.20 -4.28 5.03
CA LEU A 186 -4.44 -3.53 4.86
C LEU A 186 -5.10 -3.90 3.53
N SER A 187 -6.39 -4.23 3.59
CA SER A 187 -7.19 -4.65 2.43
C SER A 187 -8.30 -3.62 2.15
N PRO A 188 -8.00 -2.54 1.39
CA PRO A 188 -9.01 -1.57 1.01
C PRO A 188 -10.12 -2.20 0.16
N GLY A 189 -11.35 -1.77 0.41
CA GLY A 189 -12.46 -1.90 -0.54
C GLY A 189 -12.43 -0.79 -1.59
N PHE A 190 -13.59 -0.37 -2.09
CA PHE A 190 -13.62 0.74 -3.03
C PHE A 190 -13.43 2.09 -2.32
N ILE A 191 -12.29 2.72 -2.61
CA ILE A 191 -11.96 4.08 -2.20
C ILE A 191 -11.78 4.90 -3.46
N ASP A 192 -12.38 6.09 -3.56
CA ASP A 192 -12.39 6.88 -4.80
C ASP A 192 -10.98 7.34 -5.19
N THR A 193 -10.34 6.56 -6.04
CA THR A 193 -8.98 6.77 -6.53
C THR A 193 -8.93 6.56 -8.04
N PRO A 194 -7.92 7.11 -8.75
CA PRO A 194 -7.75 6.87 -10.18
C PRO A 194 -7.74 5.39 -10.57
N LEU A 195 -7.24 4.52 -9.70
CA LEU A 195 -7.14 3.07 -9.93
C LEU A 195 -8.50 2.41 -10.22
N ASN A 196 -9.58 2.90 -9.60
CA ASN A 196 -10.90 2.24 -9.68
C ASN A 196 -12.01 3.13 -10.28
N ARG A 197 -11.70 4.35 -10.74
CA ARG A 197 -12.70 5.24 -11.35
C ARG A 197 -13.36 4.66 -12.60
N GLY A 198 -12.65 3.80 -13.33
CA GLY A 198 -13.19 3.10 -14.50
C GLY A 198 -14.04 1.86 -14.21
N ALA A 199 -14.19 1.46 -12.95
CA ALA A 199 -15.00 0.31 -12.59
C ALA A 199 -16.48 0.60 -12.71
N LYS A 200 -17.25 -0.30 -13.37
CA LYS A 200 -18.69 -0.17 -13.59
C LYS A 200 -19.51 -0.10 -12.30
N SER A 201 -19.06 -0.78 -11.25
CA SER A 201 -19.72 -0.80 -9.95
C SER A 201 -18.68 -0.65 -8.86
N ARG A 202 -18.96 0.21 -7.89
CA ARG A 202 -18.08 0.47 -6.73
C ARG A 202 -18.93 0.49 -5.45
N PRO A 203 -19.42 -0.69 -5.00
CA PRO A 203 -20.25 -0.73 -3.80
C PRO A 203 -19.48 -0.20 -2.59
N PHE A 204 -20.18 0.52 -1.73
CA PHE A 204 -19.65 1.07 -0.48
C PHE A 204 -18.40 1.95 -0.68
N VAL A 205 -18.31 2.64 -1.83
CA VAL A 205 -17.18 3.55 -2.10
C VAL A 205 -17.14 4.68 -1.06
N ILE A 206 -15.95 5.00 -0.59
CA ILE A 206 -15.70 6.14 0.31
C ILE A 206 -14.73 7.14 -0.33
N PRO A 207 -14.76 8.43 0.08
CA PRO A 207 -13.78 9.42 -0.36
C PRO A 207 -12.35 9.03 0.00
N VAL A 208 -11.38 9.45 -0.82
CA VAL A 208 -9.96 9.12 -0.62
C VAL A 208 -9.42 9.68 0.70
N GLU A 209 -9.87 10.85 1.11
CA GLU A 209 -9.50 11.50 2.38
C GLU A 209 -9.90 10.64 3.58
N ARG A 210 -11.12 10.12 3.57
CA ARG A 210 -11.59 9.19 4.59
C ARG A 210 -10.81 7.89 4.57
N GLY A 211 -10.53 7.37 3.36
CA GLY A 211 -9.75 6.16 3.17
C GLY A 211 -8.33 6.28 3.72
N GLY A 212 -7.62 7.36 3.38
CA GLY A 212 -6.27 7.63 3.86
C GLY A 212 -6.21 7.76 5.39
N ARG A 213 -7.15 8.52 5.98
CA ARG A 213 -7.24 8.66 7.44
C ARG A 213 -7.42 7.31 8.14
N LEU A 214 -8.37 6.49 7.69
CA LEU A 214 -8.61 5.17 8.27
C LEU A 214 -7.39 4.25 8.14
N LEU A 215 -6.68 4.31 6.99
CA LEU A 215 -5.45 3.53 6.79
C LEU A 215 -4.38 3.94 7.80
N VAL A 216 -4.10 5.24 7.93
CA VAL A 216 -3.08 5.75 8.85
C VAL A 216 -3.44 5.46 10.31
N ASP A 217 -4.71 5.58 10.72
CA ASP A 217 -5.19 5.20 12.05
C ASP A 217 -4.89 3.72 12.38
N LEU A 218 -5.09 2.82 11.41
CA LEU A 218 -4.80 1.39 11.57
C LEU A 218 -3.30 1.11 11.61
N ILE A 219 -2.52 1.85 10.82
CA ILE A 219 -1.05 1.75 10.83
C ILE A 219 -0.50 2.16 12.19
N GLU A 220 -0.92 3.30 12.74
CA GLU A 220 -0.47 3.76 14.06
C GLU A 220 -0.84 2.80 15.18
N ARG A 221 -1.99 2.13 15.07
CA ARG A 221 -2.43 1.07 16.00
C ARG A 221 -1.70 -0.25 15.79
N ARG A 222 -0.84 -0.38 14.77
CA ARG A 222 -0.08 -1.59 14.44
C ARG A 222 -0.96 -2.84 14.32
N VAL A 223 -2.15 -2.70 13.72
CA VAL A 223 -3.04 -3.86 13.51
C VAL A 223 -2.36 -4.87 12.58
N GLN A 224 -2.54 -6.16 12.83
CA GLN A 224 -1.97 -7.19 11.96
C GLN A 224 -2.66 -7.22 10.61
N THR A 225 -3.99 -7.20 10.59
CA THR A 225 -4.80 -7.22 9.37
C THR A 225 -6.07 -6.40 9.54
N ALA A 226 -6.49 -5.70 8.49
CA ALA A 226 -7.81 -5.05 8.48
C ALA A 226 -8.31 -4.80 7.05
N THR A 227 -9.63 -4.85 6.87
CA THR A 227 -10.31 -4.25 5.71
C THR A 227 -10.55 -2.77 5.94
N VAL A 228 -10.58 -1.96 4.87
CA VAL A 228 -10.78 -0.51 4.98
C VAL A 228 -11.86 -0.04 4.00
N PRO A 229 -13.00 0.49 4.51
CA PRO A 229 -13.40 0.51 5.92
C PRO A 229 -13.69 -0.90 6.47
N ARG A 230 -13.62 -1.07 7.78
CA ARG A 230 -13.90 -2.38 8.40
C ARG A 230 -15.33 -2.84 8.13
N TRP A 231 -16.30 -1.92 8.23
CA TRP A 231 -17.69 -2.15 7.87
C TRP A 231 -18.01 -1.43 6.55
N PRO A 232 -18.67 -2.10 5.58
CA PRO A 232 -19.15 -3.48 5.62
C PRO A 232 -18.11 -4.53 5.14
N TRP A 233 -16.90 -4.12 4.71
CA TRP A 233 -15.97 -4.97 3.99
C TRP A 233 -15.48 -6.18 4.80
N GLY A 234 -15.42 -6.10 6.13
CA GLY A 234 -15.07 -7.24 6.97
C GLY A 234 -16.05 -8.40 6.82
N LEU A 235 -17.37 -8.09 6.84
CA LEU A 235 -18.40 -9.08 6.61
C LEU A 235 -18.45 -9.57 5.16
N VAL A 236 -18.35 -8.64 4.21
CA VAL A 236 -18.35 -8.96 2.77
C VAL A 236 -17.17 -9.87 2.43
N ALA A 237 -15.99 -9.63 2.95
CA ALA A 237 -14.81 -10.47 2.74
C ALA A 237 -15.04 -11.91 3.23
N TRP A 238 -15.61 -12.06 4.43
CA TRP A 238 -15.94 -13.37 4.98
C TRP A 238 -16.99 -14.10 4.13
N LEU A 239 -18.05 -13.41 3.73
CA LEU A 239 -19.08 -13.99 2.84
C LEU A 239 -18.50 -14.38 1.49
N MET A 240 -17.67 -13.54 0.87
CA MET A 240 -17.03 -13.81 -0.42
C MET A 240 -16.16 -15.05 -0.37
N SER A 241 -15.40 -15.29 0.70
CA SER A 241 -14.53 -16.47 0.82
C SER A 241 -15.32 -17.78 0.79
N ALA A 242 -16.55 -17.81 1.36
CA ALA A 242 -17.43 -18.97 1.42
C ALA A 242 -18.39 -19.09 0.22
N MET A 243 -18.45 -18.06 -0.66
CA MET A 243 -19.47 -17.98 -1.71
C MET A 243 -19.24 -19.00 -2.83
N PRO A 244 -20.27 -19.80 -3.26
CA PRO A 244 -20.13 -20.73 -4.39
C PRO A 244 -19.81 -20.02 -5.70
N THR A 245 -19.00 -20.65 -6.54
CA THR A 245 -18.57 -20.10 -7.84
C THR A 245 -19.74 -19.72 -8.74
N ALA A 246 -20.86 -20.47 -8.68
CA ALA A 246 -22.07 -20.17 -9.47
C ALA A 246 -22.68 -18.79 -9.13
N ILE A 247 -22.56 -18.33 -7.88
CA ILE A 247 -23.00 -16.99 -7.46
C ILE A 247 -22.00 -15.94 -7.94
N ILE A 248 -20.70 -16.18 -7.73
CA ILE A 248 -19.62 -15.29 -8.19
C ILE A 248 -19.70 -15.06 -9.71
N ALA A 249 -20.01 -16.09 -10.49
CA ALA A 249 -20.11 -15.99 -11.95
C ALA A 249 -21.23 -15.03 -12.43
N ARG A 250 -22.23 -14.76 -11.59
CA ARG A 250 -23.34 -13.82 -11.88
C ARG A 250 -23.00 -12.37 -11.51
N MET A 251 -21.96 -12.14 -10.75
CA MET A 251 -21.48 -10.80 -10.36
C MET A 251 -20.64 -10.20 -11.51
N ARG A 252 -21.30 -9.69 -12.57
CA ARG A 252 -20.66 -9.14 -13.79
C ARG A 252 -20.68 -7.61 -13.79
#